data_e4c1afbc55d8c58e9062a56f892aea16
#
_entry.id   e4c1afbc55d8c58e9062a56f892aea16
#
_cell.length_a   1.000
_cell.length_b   1.000
_cell.length_c   1.000
_cell.angle_alpha   90.00
_cell.angle_beta   90.00
_cell.angle_gamma   90.00
#
_symmetry.space_group_name_H-M   'P 1'
#
loop_
_entity.id
_entity.type
_entity.pdbx_description
1 polymer ?
#
loop_
_entity_poly.entity_id
_entity_poly.type
_entity_poly.pdbx_seq_one_letter_code
_entity_poly.pdbx_strand_id
1 'polypeptide(L)'
;LTVQFPCIGMPPQWFYQEYLKDLVGCALSGIQAVYGEVLDNSGEREMRCVLEDQSIVTESAKSSIYVRAWNSFLCVDDNCCRCRDNIAPVCADMTWGNFWYLGELKKFDVRKEKYRDGCSMLLIHSEKAEKVICAMKDVLALFPRPYCEAEIGHTMFQCPASEHLLMRRYVGSLRRERFQKEWKTKDWVHLKRLFFDEKKQASGSFAVAANLSQKQKAIIWQMLYYYHKILR
;
A
#
# COMPACT_ATOMS: atom_id res chain seq x y z
N LEU A 1 -0.09 -25.17 -3.92
CA LEU A 1 0.07 -23.84 -4.49
C LEU A 1 0.08 -22.82 -3.36
N THR A 2 1.14 -22.02 -3.30
CA THR A 2 1.28 -20.93 -2.33
C THR A 2 1.23 -19.59 -3.04
N VAL A 3 0.49 -18.63 -2.47
CA VAL A 3 0.34 -17.28 -3.01
C VAL A 3 0.83 -16.27 -1.97
N GLN A 4 1.71 -15.38 -2.39
CA GLN A 4 2.19 -14.27 -1.60
C GLN A 4 1.56 -12.97 -2.11
N PHE A 5 1.31 -12.03 -1.21
CA PHE A 5 0.94 -10.66 -1.56
C PHE A 5 2.11 -9.70 -1.30
N PRO A 6 2.33 -8.69 -2.15
CA PRO A 6 3.28 -7.63 -1.86
C PRO A 6 2.91 -6.96 -0.54
N CYS A 7 3.86 -6.88 0.38
CA CYS A 7 3.63 -6.33 1.71
C CYS A 7 4.55 -5.12 1.94
N ILE A 8 3.97 -4.00 2.35
CA ILE A 8 4.73 -2.80 2.75
C ILE A 8 4.93 -2.72 4.27
N GLY A 9 4.54 -3.77 4.98
CA GLY A 9 4.59 -3.87 6.43
C GLY A 9 3.21 -3.71 7.08
N MET A 10 3.14 -4.10 8.34
CA MET A 10 1.90 -4.09 9.12
C MET A 10 1.93 -3.01 10.19
N PRO A 11 0.86 -2.25 10.35
CA PRO A 11 0.64 -1.44 11.55
C PRO A 11 0.45 -2.35 12.77
N PRO A 12 0.84 -1.91 13.96
CA PRO A 12 0.57 -2.67 15.18
C PRO A 12 -0.92 -2.78 15.44
N GLN A 13 -1.31 -3.90 16.01
CA GLN A 13 -2.72 -4.21 16.30
C GLN A 13 -3.42 -3.11 17.10
N TRP A 14 -2.76 -2.56 18.13
CA TRP A 14 -3.36 -1.51 18.95
C TRP A 14 -3.71 -0.27 18.13
N PHE A 15 -2.86 0.15 17.16
CA PHE A 15 -3.11 1.32 16.31
C PHE A 15 -4.38 1.11 15.45
N TYR A 16 -4.51 -0.09 14.90
CA TYR A 16 -5.69 -0.47 14.13
C TYR A 16 -6.95 -0.48 14.99
N GLN A 17 -6.88 -1.03 16.20
CA GLN A 17 -8.00 -1.07 17.14
C GLN A 17 -8.45 0.33 17.58
N GLU A 18 -7.53 1.22 17.92
CA GLU A 18 -7.87 2.60 18.30
C GLU A 18 -8.44 3.39 17.13
N TYR A 19 -7.90 3.19 15.92
CA TYR A 19 -8.48 3.76 14.72
C TYR A 19 -9.92 3.29 14.49
N LEU A 20 -10.19 2.00 14.59
CA LEU A 20 -11.54 1.47 14.42
C LEU A 20 -12.52 2.00 15.46
N LYS A 21 -12.14 2.07 16.74
CA LYS A 21 -12.96 2.68 17.79
C LYS A 21 -13.29 4.14 17.49
N ASP A 22 -12.31 4.89 17.01
CA ASP A 22 -12.48 6.31 16.64
C ASP A 22 -13.41 6.45 15.43
N LEU A 23 -13.28 5.57 14.44
CA LEU A 23 -14.09 5.58 13.22
C LEU A 23 -15.57 5.26 13.51
N VAL A 24 -15.82 4.21 14.28
CA VAL A 24 -17.20 3.76 14.53
C VAL A 24 -17.85 4.41 15.75
N GLY A 25 -17.07 5.03 16.63
CA GLY A 25 -17.56 5.67 17.85
C GLY A 25 -18.12 4.70 18.91
N CYS A 26 -17.81 3.39 18.79
CA CYS A 26 -18.29 2.36 19.71
C CYS A 26 -17.20 1.31 20.02
N ALA A 27 -17.53 0.35 20.88
CA ALA A 27 -16.64 -0.78 21.19
C ALA A 27 -16.41 -1.68 19.97
N LEU A 28 -15.23 -2.28 19.88
CA LEU A 28 -14.87 -3.19 18.77
C LEU A 28 -15.79 -4.41 18.66
N SER A 29 -16.40 -4.83 19.77
CA SER A 29 -17.39 -5.93 19.79
C SER A 29 -18.63 -5.64 18.95
N GLY A 30 -18.93 -4.38 18.66
CA GLY A 30 -20.03 -3.99 17.78
C GLY A 30 -19.71 -4.02 16.29
N ILE A 31 -18.48 -4.42 15.90
CA ILE A 31 -18.03 -4.47 14.49
C ILE A 31 -18.15 -5.92 14.00
N GLN A 32 -18.99 -6.13 13.00
CA GLN A 32 -19.14 -7.43 12.34
C GLN A 32 -18.05 -7.67 11.28
N ALA A 33 -17.74 -6.66 10.45
CA ALA A 33 -16.75 -6.77 9.38
C ALA A 33 -16.07 -5.43 9.08
N VAL A 34 -14.83 -5.51 8.62
CA VAL A 34 -14.07 -4.35 8.12
C VAL A 34 -13.54 -4.66 6.74
N TYR A 35 -13.77 -3.74 5.82
CA TYR A 35 -13.26 -3.80 4.46
C TYR A 35 -12.32 -2.61 4.22
N GLY A 36 -11.09 -2.90 3.86
CA GLY A 36 -10.09 -1.88 3.58
C GLY A 36 -10.06 -1.47 2.11
N GLU A 37 -10.09 -0.17 1.85
CA GLU A 37 -9.93 0.39 0.50
C GLU A 37 -10.87 -0.19 -0.57
N VAL A 38 -12.14 -0.39 -0.24
CA VAL A 38 -13.17 -0.74 -1.23
C VAL A 38 -13.52 0.45 -2.11
N LEU A 39 -13.94 0.20 -3.34
CA LEU A 39 -14.45 1.24 -4.23
C LEU A 39 -15.90 1.56 -3.87
N ASP A 40 -16.20 2.84 -3.70
CA ASP A 40 -17.56 3.33 -3.61
C ASP A 40 -18.23 3.42 -5.00
N ASN A 41 -19.48 3.86 -5.04
CA ASN A 41 -20.23 4.00 -6.30
C ASN A 41 -19.62 5.06 -7.25
N SER A 42 -18.79 5.97 -6.76
CA SER A 42 -18.10 6.98 -7.58
C SER A 42 -16.73 6.50 -8.08
N GLY A 43 -16.25 5.35 -7.60
CA GLY A 43 -14.93 4.80 -7.88
C GLY A 43 -13.84 5.37 -6.96
N GLU A 44 -14.21 6.08 -5.88
CA GLU A 44 -13.29 6.49 -4.83
C GLU A 44 -13.09 5.37 -3.82
N ARG A 45 -11.89 5.29 -3.24
CA ARG A 45 -11.56 4.27 -2.23
C ARG A 45 -12.02 4.72 -0.85
N GLU A 46 -12.64 3.82 -0.13
CA GLU A 46 -13.08 4.03 1.25
C GLU A 46 -12.72 2.86 2.18
N MET A 47 -12.56 3.17 3.46
CA MET A 47 -12.62 2.19 4.54
C MET A 47 -14.10 1.99 4.90
N ARG A 48 -14.53 0.73 5.04
CA ARG A 48 -15.93 0.41 5.34
C ARG A 48 -16.01 -0.53 6.52
N CYS A 49 -16.77 -0.14 7.55
CA CYS A 49 -17.10 -0.99 8.70
C CYS A 49 -18.59 -1.35 8.66
N VAL A 50 -18.90 -2.62 8.80
CA VAL A 50 -20.26 -3.12 8.99
C VAL A 50 -20.42 -3.44 10.48
N LEU A 51 -21.45 -2.86 11.12
CA LEU A 51 -21.75 -3.07 12.52
C LEU A 51 -22.72 -4.24 12.72
N GLU A 52 -22.87 -4.73 13.93
CA GLU A 52 -23.78 -5.85 14.25
C GLU A 52 -25.25 -5.54 13.91
N ASP A 53 -25.67 -4.29 14.02
CA ASP A 53 -27.01 -3.81 13.61
C ASP A 53 -27.16 -3.65 12.08
N GLN A 54 -26.20 -4.10 11.29
CA GLN A 54 -26.10 -3.98 9.85
C GLN A 54 -25.91 -2.54 9.35
N SER A 55 -25.75 -1.56 10.21
CA SER A 55 -25.36 -0.21 9.79
C SER A 55 -23.94 -0.19 9.24
N ILE A 56 -23.68 0.74 8.32
CA ILE A 56 -22.39 0.86 7.63
C ILE A 56 -21.78 2.23 7.95
N VAL A 57 -20.55 2.21 8.45
CA VAL A 57 -19.74 3.41 8.66
C VAL A 57 -18.63 3.42 7.62
N THR A 58 -18.48 4.53 6.90
CA THR A 58 -17.46 4.69 5.87
C THR A 58 -16.59 5.90 6.11
N GLU A 59 -15.33 5.83 5.68
CA GLU A 59 -14.39 6.95 5.64
C GLU A 59 -13.59 6.89 4.34
N SER A 60 -13.44 8.02 3.65
CA SER A 60 -12.58 8.06 2.47
C SER A 60 -11.16 7.61 2.81
N ALA A 61 -10.57 6.74 2.00
CA ALA A 61 -9.18 6.29 2.18
C ALA A 61 -8.18 7.47 2.18
N LYS A 62 -8.51 8.56 1.49
CA LYS A 62 -7.67 9.78 1.45
C LYS A 62 -7.63 10.51 2.81
N SER A 63 -8.74 10.54 3.54
CA SER A 63 -8.83 11.16 4.87
C SER A 63 -8.42 10.21 5.99
N SER A 64 -8.52 8.91 5.76
CA SER A 64 -8.25 7.89 6.77
C SER A 64 -6.87 8.04 7.41
N ILE A 65 -6.89 8.20 8.73
CA ILE A 65 -5.67 8.26 9.54
C ILE A 65 -4.87 6.96 9.40
N TYR A 66 -5.57 5.82 9.37
CA TYR A 66 -4.94 4.50 9.23
C TYR A 66 -4.20 4.38 7.90
N VAL A 67 -4.86 4.67 6.79
CA VAL A 67 -4.27 4.58 5.44
C VAL A 67 -3.11 5.57 5.29
N ARG A 68 -3.25 6.79 5.79
CA ARG A 68 -2.20 7.82 5.74
C ARG A 68 -0.98 7.44 6.58
N ALA A 69 -1.19 6.91 7.79
CA ALA A 69 -0.11 6.48 8.67
C ALA A 69 0.64 5.28 8.08
N TRP A 70 -0.08 4.32 7.50
CA TRP A 70 0.48 3.15 6.87
C TRP A 70 1.29 3.52 5.63
N ASN A 71 0.71 4.24 4.68
CA ASN A 71 1.37 4.66 3.43
C ASN A 71 2.58 5.56 3.66
N SER A 72 2.66 6.25 4.79
CA SER A 72 3.82 7.07 5.18
C SER A 72 4.84 6.32 6.05
N PHE A 73 4.67 5.03 6.27
CA PHE A 73 5.48 4.21 7.17
C PHE A 73 5.51 4.70 8.62
N LEU A 74 4.63 5.61 8.99
CA LEU A 74 4.62 6.23 10.32
C LEU A 74 4.37 5.19 11.43
N CYS A 75 3.41 4.28 11.19
CA CYS A 75 3.00 3.25 12.15
C CYS A 75 3.46 1.83 11.77
N VAL A 76 4.29 1.66 10.74
CA VAL A 76 4.80 0.34 10.35
C VAL A 76 5.92 -0.08 11.30
N ASP A 77 5.94 -1.35 11.72
CA ASP A 77 6.96 -1.92 12.59
C ASP A 77 8.37 -1.87 11.95
N ASP A 78 9.41 -1.70 12.79
CA ASP A 78 10.79 -1.63 12.31
C ASP A 78 11.27 -2.94 11.68
N ASN A 79 10.78 -4.09 12.17
CA ASN A 79 11.11 -5.37 11.58
C ASN A 79 10.51 -5.49 10.17
N CYS A 80 9.28 -4.97 9.97
CA CYS A 80 8.67 -4.89 8.65
C CYS A 80 9.48 -4.01 7.70
N CYS A 81 10.03 -2.90 8.18
CA CYS A 81 10.87 -2.02 7.36
C CYS A 81 12.18 -2.68 6.90
N ARG A 82 12.64 -3.73 7.59
CA ARG A 82 13.85 -4.51 7.28
C ARG A 82 13.54 -5.88 6.69
N CYS A 83 12.27 -6.23 6.55
CA CYS A 83 11.81 -7.52 6.05
C CYS A 83 12.30 -7.75 4.61
N ARG A 84 12.71 -8.96 4.31
CA ARG A 84 13.22 -9.39 3.01
C ARG A 84 12.30 -10.39 2.30
N ASP A 85 11.14 -10.70 2.87
CA ASP A 85 10.25 -11.74 2.36
C ASP A 85 9.65 -11.43 0.98
N ASN A 86 9.61 -10.15 0.58
CA ASN A 86 9.19 -9.75 -0.76
C ASN A 86 10.31 -9.77 -1.81
N ILE A 87 11.57 -9.98 -1.39
CA ILE A 87 12.74 -9.89 -2.29
C ILE A 87 13.01 -11.28 -2.88
N ALA A 88 13.26 -11.34 -4.18
CA ALA A 88 13.60 -12.61 -4.84
C ALA A 88 14.91 -13.20 -4.28
N PRO A 89 15.02 -14.54 -4.13
CA PRO A 89 14.02 -15.55 -4.48
C PRO A 89 12.88 -15.62 -3.45
N VAL A 90 11.63 -15.63 -3.93
CA VAL A 90 10.43 -15.71 -3.09
C VAL A 90 10.10 -17.17 -2.83
N CYS A 91 9.70 -17.50 -1.60
CA CYS A 91 9.33 -18.87 -1.23
C CYS A 91 7.94 -19.32 -1.74
N ALA A 92 7.14 -18.40 -2.26
CA ALA A 92 5.82 -18.70 -2.80
C ALA A 92 5.87 -19.17 -4.25
N ASP A 93 4.86 -19.94 -4.68
CA ASP A 93 4.69 -20.37 -6.07
C ASP A 93 4.34 -19.16 -6.97
N MET A 94 3.61 -18.17 -6.45
CA MET A 94 3.27 -16.94 -7.17
C MET A 94 3.11 -15.75 -6.21
N THR A 95 3.26 -14.54 -6.74
CA THR A 95 2.90 -13.29 -6.07
C THR A 95 1.72 -12.64 -6.78
N TRP A 96 0.68 -12.27 -6.02
CA TRP A 96 -0.50 -11.59 -6.54
C TRP A 96 -0.70 -10.25 -5.83
N GLY A 97 -0.94 -9.19 -6.60
CA GLY A 97 -1.13 -7.86 -6.02
C GLY A 97 -1.72 -6.84 -7.00
N ASN A 98 -1.85 -5.61 -6.56
CA ASN A 98 -2.25 -4.50 -7.42
C ASN A 98 -1.14 -4.20 -8.42
N PHE A 99 -1.47 -3.92 -9.68
CA PHE A 99 -0.47 -3.52 -10.66
C PHE A 99 -0.32 -1.99 -10.69
N TRP A 100 0.43 -1.46 -9.73
CA TRP A 100 0.78 -0.04 -9.71
C TRP A 100 1.62 0.32 -10.94
N TYR A 101 1.33 1.47 -11.55
CA TYR A 101 2.07 1.99 -12.73
C TYR A 101 1.99 1.13 -13.99
N LEU A 102 0.96 0.29 -14.14
CA LEU A 102 0.70 -0.43 -15.38
C LEU A 102 0.60 0.55 -16.57
N GLY A 103 1.38 0.29 -17.62
CA GLY A 103 1.39 1.11 -18.83
C GLY A 103 2.36 2.30 -18.81
N GLU A 104 3.06 2.56 -17.71
CA GLU A 104 3.98 3.70 -17.61
C GLU A 104 5.32 3.46 -18.35
N LEU A 105 5.82 2.23 -18.38
CA LEU A 105 7.04 1.88 -19.14
C LEU A 105 6.72 1.43 -20.56
N LYS A 106 5.68 0.67 -20.75
CA LYS A 106 5.24 0.16 -22.04
C LYS A 106 3.74 0.37 -22.16
N LYS A 107 3.33 1.11 -23.21
CA LYS A 107 1.93 1.39 -23.46
C LYS A 107 1.06 0.13 -23.31
N PHE A 108 -0.05 0.28 -22.61
CA PHE A 108 -1.01 -0.78 -22.38
C PHE A 108 -2.29 -0.46 -23.19
N ASP A 109 -2.47 -1.16 -24.31
CA ASP A 109 -3.51 -0.88 -25.30
C ASP A 109 -4.87 -1.50 -24.95
N VAL A 110 -5.17 -1.66 -23.67
CA VAL A 110 -6.47 -2.16 -23.27
C VAL A 110 -7.41 -0.98 -23.03
N ARG A 111 -8.63 -1.08 -23.57
CA ARG A 111 -9.65 -0.04 -23.39
C ARG A 111 -9.91 0.19 -21.92
N LYS A 112 -9.79 1.43 -21.47
CA LYS A 112 -9.92 1.81 -20.06
C LYS A 112 -11.22 1.36 -19.42
N GLU A 113 -12.32 1.36 -20.20
CA GLU A 113 -13.66 0.94 -19.76
C GLU A 113 -13.72 -0.54 -19.36
N LYS A 114 -12.92 -1.40 -19.98
CA LYS A 114 -12.89 -2.84 -19.69
C LYS A 114 -12.19 -3.17 -18.37
N TYR A 115 -11.32 -2.28 -17.90
CA TYR A 115 -10.50 -2.47 -16.69
C TYR A 115 -10.67 -1.31 -15.72
N ARG A 116 -11.90 -0.79 -15.64
CA ARG A 116 -12.27 0.31 -14.75
C ARG A 116 -11.88 0.02 -13.29
N ASP A 117 -12.02 -1.22 -12.86
CA ASP A 117 -11.73 -1.67 -11.49
C ASP A 117 -10.25 -2.01 -11.29
N GLY A 118 -9.42 -1.79 -12.30
CA GLY A 118 -7.98 -2.02 -12.27
C GLY A 118 -7.54 -3.37 -12.82
N CYS A 119 -6.23 -3.61 -12.79
CA CYS A 119 -5.61 -4.86 -13.18
C CYS A 119 -4.77 -5.39 -12.03
N SER A 120 -4.87 -6.68 -11.77
CA SER A 120 -3.97 -7.35 -10.85
C SER A 120 -2.63 -7.67 -11.52
N MET A 121 -1.57 -7.58 -10.74
CA MET A 121 -0.26 -8.10 -11.09
C MET A 121 -0.18 -9.57 -10.65
N LEU A 122 0.40 -10.41 -11.49
CA LEU A 122 0.71 -11.79 -11.17
C LEU A 122 2.17 -12.08 -11.56
N LEU A 123 2.99 -12.43 -10.58
CA LEU A 123 4.34 -12.93 -10.78
C LEU A 123 4.36 -14.44 -10.55
N ILE A 124 4.87 -15.19 -11.50
CA ILE A 124 4.97 -16.66 -11.45
C ILE A 124 6.39 -17.03 -11.07
N HIS A 125 6.56 -17.81 -9.99
CA HIS A 125 7.87 -18.20 -9.46
C HIS A 125 8.17 -19.69 -9.61
N SER A 126 7.15 -20.53 -9.90
CA SER A 126 7.32 -21.97 -10.03
C SER A 126 6.59 -22.53 -11.26
N GLU A 127 7.08 -23.66 -11.78
CA GLU A 127 6.39 -24.42 -12.84
C GLU A 127 4.99 -24.87 -12.41
N LYS A 128 4.80 -25.12 -11.12
CA LYS A 128 3.50 -25.50 -10.56
C LYS A 128 2.48 -24.38 -10.73
N ALA A 129 2.88 -23.14 -10.43
CA ALA A 129 2.03 -21.98 -10.65
C ALA A 129 1.77 -21.74 -12.13
N GLU A 130 2.78 -21.86 -12.99
CA GLU A 130 2.64 -21.73 -14.43
C GLU A 130 1.61 -22.70 -15.00
N LYS A 131 1.67 -23.98 -14.62
CA LYS A 131 0.68 -24.99 -15.04
C LYS A 131 -0.73 -24.63 -14.63
N VAL A 132 -0.93 -24.13 -13.40
CA VAL A 132 -2.25 -23.70 -12.92
C VAL A 132 -2.78 -22.52 -13.72
N ILE A 133 -1.95 -21.50 -13.94
CA ILE A 133 -2.35 -20.31 -14.70
C ILE A 133 -2.64 -20.66 -16.17
N CYS A 134 -1.83 -21.52 -16.78
CA CYS A 134 -2.08 -22.01 -18.14
C CYS A 134 -3.41 -22.78 -18.25
N ALA A 135 -3.77 -23.56 -17.23
CA ALA A 135 -5.06 -24.26 -17.18
C ALA A 135 -6.26 -23.30 -17.04
N MET A 136 -6.04 -22.10 -16.51
CA MET A 136 -7.07 -21.08 -16.31
C MET A 136 -7.14 -20.02 -17.43
N LYS A 137 -6.38 -20.18 -18.52
CA LYS A 137 -6.29 -19.20 -19.62
C LYS A 137 -7.63 -18.82 -20.26
N ASP A 138 -8.62 -19.70 -20.22
CA ASP A 138 -9.94 -19.46 -20.80
C ASP A 138 -10.85 -18.61 -19.89
N VAL A 139 -10.52 -18.48 -18.61
CA VAL A 139 -11.26 -17.68 -17.61
C VAL A 139 -10.51 -16.44 -17.15
N LEU A 140 -9.20 -16.35 -17.45
CA LEU A 140 -8.37 -15.21 -17.08
C LEU A 140 -7.96 -14.39 -18.30
N ALA A 141 -8.14 -13.09 -18.24
CA ALA A 141 -7.58 -12.17 -19.24
C ALA A 141 -6.11 -11.86 -18.86
N LEU A 142 -5.16 -12.56 -19.48
CA LEU A 142 -3.74 -12.46 -19.17
C LEU A 142 -3.03 -11.55 -20.18
N PHE A 143 -2.20 -10.63 -19.66
CA PHE A 143 -1.41 -9.70 -20.45
C PHE A 143 0.06 -9.78 -20.00
N PRO A 144 0.93 -10.46 -20.76
CA PRO A 144 2.36 -10.53 -20.42
C PRO A 144 3.00 -9.15 -20.37
N ARG A 145 3.69 -8.86 -19.27
CA ARG A 145 4.36 -7.57 -19.03
C ARG A 145 5.82 -7.79 -18.60
N PRO A 146 6.73 -6.83 -18.88
CA PRO A 146 8.08 -6.88 -18.36
C PRO A 146 8.10 -6.85 -16.83
N TYR A 147 8.91 -7.67 -16.19
CA TYR A 147 9.05 -7.71 -14.72
C TYR A 147 9.42 -6.35 -14.12
N CYS A 148 10.28 -5.58 -14.79
CA CYS A 148 10.68 -4.25 -14.34
C CYS A 148 9.49 -3.26 -14.17
N GLU A 149 8.37 -3.49 -14.85
CA GLU A 149 7.17 -2.67 -14.67
C GLU A 149 6.48 -2.96 -13.33
N ALA A 150 6.53 -4.21 -12.87
CA ALA A 150 6.08 -4.58 -11.52
C ALA A 150 7.00 -4.01 -10.43
N GLU A 151 8.32 -4.05 -10.63
CA GLU A 151 9.30 -3.52 -9.66
C GLU A 151 9.13 -2.01 -9.40
N ILE A 152 8.78 -1.22 -10.41
CA ILE A 152 8.54 0.22 -10.24
C ILE A 152 7.40 0.51 -9.26
N GLY A 153 6.33 -0.28 -9.35
CA GLY A 153 5.18 -0.15 -8.45
C GLY A 153 5.41 -0.74 -7.06
N HIS A 154 6.35 -1.69 -6.95
CA HIS A 154 6.60 -2.46 -5.74
C HIS A 154 8.09 -2.43 -5.37
N THR A 155 8.54 -1.28 -4.90
CA THR A 155 9.96 -1.06 -4.52
C THR A 155 10.49 -2.07 -3.52
N MET A 156 9.60 -2.68 -2.73
CA MET A 156 9.94 -3.75 -1.77
C MET A 156 10.42 -5.05 -2.44
N PHE A 157 10.23 -5.21 -3.75
CA PHE A 157 10.81 -6.33 -4.50
C PHE A 157 12.30 -6.19 -4.74
N GLN A 158 12.85 -4.98 -4.63
CA GLN A 158 14.26 -4.71 -4.87
C GLN A 158 15.11 -4.84 -3.61
N CYS A 159 14.62 -4.31 -2.49
CA CYS A 159 15.28 -4.32 -1.19
C CYS A 159 14.30 -3.91 -0.08
N PRO A 160 14.63 -4.17 1.20
CA PRO A 160 13.84 -3.68 2.32
C PRO A 160 13.63 -2.16 2.27
N ALA A 161 12.53 -1.68 2.82
CA ALA A 161 12.21 -0.24 2.84
C ALA A 161 13.31 0.59 3.50
N SER A 162 13.98 0.05 4.53
CA SER A 162 15.11 0.71 5.21
C SER A 162 16.35 0.88 4.34
N GLU A 163 16.50 0.07 3.30
CA GLU A 163 17.63 0.09 2.36
C GLU A 163 17.30 0.85 1.06
N HIS A 164 16.01 0.92 0.69
CA HIS A 164 15.58 1.54 -0.55
C HIS A 164 15.74 3.07 -0.53
N LEU A 165 16.39 3.62 -1.56
CA LEU A 165 16.76 5.04 -1.63
C LEU A 165 15.61 6.01 -1.33
N LEU A 166 14.42 5.75 -1.89
CA LEU A 166 13.25 6.60 -1.67
C LEU A 166 12.54 6.35 -0.34
N MET A 167 12.49 5.08 0.07
CA MET A 167 11.75 4.71 1.26
C MET A 167 12.50 5.08 2.54
N ARG A 168 13.83 5.15 2.50
CA ARG A 168 14.68 5.59 3.62
C ARG A 168 14.24 6.93 4.22
N ARG A 169 13.78 7.87 3.40
CA ARG A 169 13.28 9.18 3.87
C ARG A 169 12.02 9.07 4.74
N TYR A 170 11.21 8.04 4.53
CA TYR A 170 10.02 7.78 5.35
C TYR A 170 10.39 6.98 6.59
N VAL A 171 11.15 5.92 6.41
CA VAL A 171 11.59 4.99 7.47
C VAL A 171 12.49 5.68 8.50
N GLY A 172 13.46 6.49 8.06
CA GLY A 172 14.38 7.26 8.91
C GLY A 172 13.91 8.69 9.20
N SER A 173 12.61 9.01 9.05
CA SER A 173 12.14 10.37 9.29
C SER A 173 12.03 10.68 10.78
N LEU A 174 12.42 11.91 11.16
CA LEU A 174 12.23 12.42 12.53
C LEU A 174 10.76 12.38 12.98
N ARG A 175 9.83 12.50 12.03
CA ARG A 175 8.40 12.38 12.30
C ARG A 175 8.03 10.97 12.75
N ARG A 176 8.58 9.93 12.09
CA ARG A 176 8.37 8.54 12.46
C ARG A 176 9.02 8.22 13.81
N GLU A 177 10.26 8.63 14.03
CA GLU A 177 10.96 8.46 15.32
C GLU A 177 10.16 9.09 16.47
N ARG A 178 9.66 10.32 16.26
CA ARG A 178 8.82 11.00 17.24
C ARG A 178 7.52 10.22 17.46
N PHE A 179 6.84 9.75 16.40
CA PHE A 179 5.62 8.97 16.53
C PHE A 179 5.87 7.69 17.34
N GLN A 180 6.94 6.95 17.04
CA GLN A 180 7.31 5.73 17.75
C GLN A 180 7.67 5.97 19.23
N LYS A 181 8.19 7.14 19.55
CA LYS A 181 8.44 7.55 20.94
C LYS A 181 7.15 7.92 21.67
N GLU A 182 6.31 8.73 21.05
CA GLU A 182 5.07 9.24 21.65
C GLU A 182 4.01 8.15 21.81
N TRP A 183 3.91 7.20 20.89
CA TRP A 183 2.89 6.15 20.93
C TRP A 183 2.97 5.25 22.17
N LYS A 184 4.16 5.06 22.74
CA LYS A 184 4.39 4.22 23.92
C LYS A 184 3.90 4.86 25.21
N THR A 185 3.70 6.17 25.21
CA THR A 185 3.44 6.96 26.42
C THR A 185 2.17 7.80 26.34
N LYS A 186 1.57 7.96 25.15
CA LYS A 186 0.45 8.85 24.93
C LYS A 186 -0.80 8.10 24.46
N ASP A 187 -1.95 8.69 24.75
CA ASP A 187 -3.24 8.19 24.29
C ASP A 187 -3.50 8.50 22.81
N TRP A 188 -4.51 7.84 22.25
CA TRP A 188 -4.95 8.01 20.87
C TRP A 188 -5.31 9.45 20.50
N VAL A 189 -6.04 10.15 21.37
CA VAL A 189 -6.48 11.54 21.12
C VAL A 189 -5.27 12.46 20.98
N HIS A 190 -4.26 12.28 21.82
CA HIS A 190 -3.02 13.04 21.74
C HIS A 190 -2.27 12.76 20.42
N LEU A 191 -2.11 11.49 20.05
CA LEU A 191 -1.44 11.09 18.81
C LEU A 191 -2.16 11.63 17.58
N LYS A 192 -3.48 11.55 17.55
CA LYS A 192 -4.33 12.07 16.48
C LYS A 192 -4.09 13.57 16.29
N ARG A 193 -4.16 14.35 17.38
CA ARG A 193 -3.91 15.81 17.35
C ARG A 193 -2.49 16.16 16.91
N LEU A 194 -1.50 15.39 17.35
CA LEU A 194 -0.10 15.71 17.10
C LEU A 194 0.35 15.39 15.67
N PHE A 195 -0.13 14.26 15.09
CA PHE A 195 0.37 13.74 13.84
C PHE A 195 -0.61 13.83 12.67
N PHE A 196 -1.92 14.00 12.92
CA PHE A 196 -2.96 13.92 11.90
C PHE A 196 -3.87 15.14 11.81
N ASP A 197 -3.69 16.18 12.64
CA ASP A 197 -4.41 17.44 12.56
C ASP A 197 -4.07 18.16 11.23
N GLU A 198 -5.08 18.32 10.37
CA GLU A 198 -4.91 18.85 9.00
C GLU A 198 -4.41 20.30 8.98
N LYS A 199 -4.79 21.11 9.99
CA LYS A 199 -4.36 22.52 10.08
C LYS A 199 -2.85 22.68 10.25
N LYS A 200 -2.15 21.66 10.77
CA LYS A 200 -0.69 21.67 10.98
C LYS A 200 0.09 21.04 9.84
N GLN A 201 -0.55 20.30 8.94
CA GLN A 201 0.11 19.60 7.85
C GLN A 201 0.29 20.44 6.58
N ALA A 202 -0.45 21.53 6.43
CA ALA A 202 -0.39 22.40 5.24
C ALA A 202 0.96 23.13 5.06
N SER A 203 1.85 23.08 6.05
CA SER A 203 3.16 23.77 6.02
C SER A 203 4.38 22.88 5.76
N GLY A 204 4.22 21.60 5.52
CA GLY A 204 5.34 20.65 5.35
C GLY A 204 5.50 20.13 3.92
N SER A 205 6.71 19.68 3.57
CA SER A 205 7.15 19.15 2.26
C SER A 205 6.28 18.02 1.66
N PHE A 206 5.26 17.53 2.37
CA PHE A 206 4.25 16.60 1.86
C PHE A 206 3.32 17.22 0.80
N ALA A 207 3.11 18.54 0.86
CA ALA A 207 2.29 19.26 -0.11
C ALA A 207 2.87 19.19 -1.54
N VAL A 208 4.19 19.10 -1.67
CA VAL A 208 4.87 19.04 -2.97
C VAL A 208 4.66 17.68 -3.64
N ALA A 209 4.77 16.58 -2.90
CA ALA A 209 4.58 15.24 -3.46
C ALA A 209 3.11 14.89 -3.74
N ALA A 210 2.18 15.46 -2.97
CA ALA A 210 0.74 15.28 -3.19
C ALA A 210 0.25 15.98 -4.46
N ASN A 211 0.89 17.10 -4.84
CA ASN A 211 0.51 17.91 -6.00
C ASN A 211 1.14 17.44 -7.32
N LEU A 212 2.02 16.44 -7.30
CA LEU A 212 2.57 15.86 -8.53
C LEU A 212 1.50 15.03 -9.23
N SER A 213 1.33 15.25 -10.53
CA SER A 213 0.49 14.38 -11.36
C SER A 213 1.01 12.93 -11.33
N GLN A 214 0.15 11.96 -11.60
CA GLN A 214 0.53 10.54 -11.72
C GLN A 214 1.74 10.37 -12.66
N LYS A 215 1.73 11.09 -13.79
CA LYS A 215 2.80 11.08 -14.79
C LYS A 215 4.14 11.61 -14.24
N GLN A 216 4.11 12.70 -13.47
CA GLN A 216 5.31 13.23 -12.82
C GLN A 216 5.87 12.28 -11.76
N LYS A 217 4.99 11.63 -10.99
CA LYS A 217 5.39 10.59 -10.03
C LYS A 217 6.06 9.42 -10.74
N ALA A 218 5.48 8.92 -11.84
CA ALA A 218 6.04 7.83 -12.63
C ALA A 218 7.42 8.19 -13.23
N ILE A 219 7.60 9.40 -13.76
CA ILE A 219 8.89 9.86 -14.28
C ILE A 219 9.95 9.87 -13.17
N ILE A 220 9.62 10.40 -12.00
CA ILE A 220 10.55 10.42 -10.86
C ILE A 220 10.92 8.98 -10.46
N TRP A 221 9.94 8.07 -10.36
CA TRP A 221 10.18 6.67 -10.07
C TRP A 221 11.05 5.98 -11.11
N GLN A 222 10.79 6.24 -12.39
CA GLN A 222 11.57 5.70 -13.49
C GLN A 222 13.04 6.19 -13.45
N MET A 223 13.26 7.48 -13.23
CA MET A 223 14.62 8.03 -13.09
C MET A 223 15.37 7.40 -11.92
N LEU A 224 14.70 7.22 -10.78
CA LEU A 224 15.29 6.63 -9.58
C LEU A 224 15.52 5.11 -9.72
N TYR A 225 14.68 4.41 -10.46
CA TYR A 225 14.88 3.01 -10.82
C TYR A 225 16.15 2.84 -11.65
N TYR A 226 16.33 3.63 -12.72
CA TYR A 226 17.53 3.57 -13.54
C TYR A 226 18.79 3.98 -12.77
N TYR A 227 18.70 5.01 -11.92
CA TYR A 227 19.79 5.42 -11.06
C TYR A 227 20.24 4.32 -10.10
N HIS A 228 19.29 3.61 -9.49
CA HIS A 228 19.58 2.49 -8.59
C HIS A 228 20.20 1.28 -9.31
N LYS A 229 19.83 1.06 -10.58
CA LYS A 229 20.37 -0.01 -11.42
C LYS A 229 21.80 0.29 -11.92
N ILE A 230 22.17 1.56 -12.05
CA ILE A 230 23.54 2.00 -12.43
C ILE A 230 24.51 1.88 -11.25
N LEU A 231 24.01 2.04 -10.00
CA LEU A 231 24.84 1.99 -8.81
C LEU A 231 25.03 0.57 -8.22
N ARG A 232 24.44 -0.45 -8.81
CA ARG A 232 24.67 -1.87 -8.54
C ARG A 232 25.57 -2.48 -9.60
#